data_d9921bb9fa6a3ecef015f01c1571a27d
#
_entry.id   d9921bb9fa6a3ecef015f01c1571a27d
#
_cell.length_a   1.000
_cell.length_b   1.000
_cell.length_c   1.000
_cell.angle_alpha   90.00
_cell.angle_beta   90.00
_cell.angle_gamma   90.00
#
_symmetry.space_group_name_H-M   'P 1'
#
loop_
_entity.id
_entity.type
_entity.pdbx_description
1 polymer ?
#
loop_
_entity_poly.entity_id
_entity_poly.type
_entity_poly.pdbx_seq_one_letter_code
_entity_poly.pdbx_strand_id
1 'polypeptide(L)'
;ARGGRKVIGFVETTTWRKIDQVCRHALVGQLPAFIFGSSQIGKTTCLQEYARRNNHGQTRYIRMPAAPGFHDALGAVARACYVTSRLSSRDIRERVIGAVNDRMLLIIDEMHQPLISGRGRTGVQIIEWLRELYDRTSCGIVFCGTRVFRDELENGEFAKILDQFRRRGIIQLGLPDTPPASDVAKIAKAFGLGAPDGVAAEIVSTMLKRSGLGQYVKFLQSASNLAAHQKKQMSWDHFTVAYDTVQNLSNTKE
;
A
#
# COMPACT_ATOMS: atom_id res chain seq x y z
N ALA A 1 -4.98 22.48 27.59
CA ALA A 1 -5.63 21.21 27.18
C ALA A 1 -5.32 20.97 25.71
N ARG A 2 -4.54 19.93 25.41
CA ARG A 2 -4.28 19.51 24.02
C ARG A 2 -5.61 19.00 23.47
N GLY A 3 -6.23 19.73 22.55
CA GLY A 3 -7.44 19.30 21.84
C GLY A 3 -7.17 17.95 21.19
N GLY A 4 -7.92 16.93 21.63
CA GLY A 4 -7.73 15.57 21.20
C GLY A 4 -7.89 15.45 19.69
N ARG A 5 -6.83 15.06 19.01
CA ARG A 5 -6.83 14.75 17.57
C ARG A 5 -7.87 13.67 17.35
N LYS A 6 -8.95 13.97 16.64
CA LYS A 6 -9.97 12.96 16.27
C LYS A 6 -9.29 11.96 15.35
N VAL A 7 -8.88 10.83 15.91
CA VAL A 7 -8.36 9.70 15.11
C VAL A 7 -9.55 9.00 14.48
N ILE A 8 -9.68 9.14 13.17
CA ILE A 8 -10.71 8.41 12.44
C ILE A 8 -10.24 6.98 12.25
N GLY A 9 -11.13 6.04 12.57
CA GLY A 9 -10.90 4.63 12.32
C GLY A 9 -10.74 4.33 10.82
N PHE A 10 -10.29 3.14 10.50
CA PHE A 10 -10.16 2.69 9.13
C PHE A 10 -11.53 2.68 8.41
N VAL A 11 -11.56 3.24 7.19
CA VAL A 11 -12.78 3.31 6.37
C VAL A 11 -12.76 2.19 5.33
N GLU A 12 -13.76 1.33 5.35
CA GLU A 12 -13.89 0.23 4.40
C GLU A 12 -14.39 0.70 3.03
N THR A 13 -13.44 1.00 2.17
CA THR A 13 -13.64 1.43 0.79
C THR A 13 -13.86 0.24 -0.16
N THR A 14 -14.21 0.52 -1.41
CA THR A 14 -14.25 -0.48 -2.47
C THR A 14 -12.85 -1.03 -2.74
N THR A 15 -11.82 -0.17 -2.69
CA THR A 15 -10.41 -0.56 -2.78
C THR A 15 -10.04 -1.55 -1.67
N TRP A 16 -10.45 -1.28 -0.43
CA TRP A 16 -10.26 -2.20 0.68
C TRP A 16 -10.86 -3.59 0.40
N ARG A 17 -12.14 -3.63 0.00
CA ARG A 17 -12.83 -4.90 -0.26
C ARG A 17 -12.14 -5.75 -1.31
N LYS A 18 -11.66 -5.13 -2.40
CA LYS A 18 -10.92 -5.82 -3.45
C LYS A 18 -9.58 -6.35 -2.94
N ILE A 19 -8.83 -5.57 -2.18
CA ILE A 19 -7.54 -5.97 -1.61
C ILE A 19 -7.73 -7.09 -0.57
N ASP A 20 -8.72 -6.96 0.34
CA ASP A 20 -9.06 -8.00 1.31
C ASP A 20 -9.37 -9.33 0.61
N GLN A 21 -10.18 -9.28 -0.45
CA GLN A 21 -10.52 -10.45 -1.24
C GLN A 21 -9.30 -11.11 -1.90
N VAL A 22 -8.42 -10.32 -2.51
CA VAL A 22 -7.17 -10.82 -3.10
C VAL A 22 -6.28 -11.48 -2.05
N CYS A 23 -6.10 -10.83 -0.89
CA CYS A 23 -5.28 -11.39 0.18
C CYS A 23 -5.85 -12.70 0.73
N ARG A 24 -7.17 -12.80 0.89
CA ARG A 24 -7.83 -14.05 1.31
C ARG A 24 -7.65 -15.16 0.30
N HIS A 25 -7.83 -14.87 -0.99
CA HIS A 25 -7.64 -15.87 -2.05
C HIS A 25 -6.18 -16.32 -2.13
N ALA A 26 -5.22 -15.41 -2.02
CA ALA A 26 -3.80 -15.77 -2.00
C ALA A 26 -3.45 -16.66 -0.81
N LEU A 27 -3.99 -16.37 0.38
CA LEU A 27 -3.78 -17.17 1.59
C LEU A 27 -4.39 -18.58 1.45
N VAL A 28 -5.68 -18.65 1.10
CA VAL A 28 -6.41 -19.93 1.04
C VAL A 28 -5.94 -20.81 -0.11
N GLY A 29 -5.66 -20.21 -1.25
CA GLY A 29 -5.17 -20.92 -2.43
C GLY A 29 -3.68 -21.19 -2.44
N GLN A 30 -2.91 -20.65 -1.47
CA GLN A 30 -1.44 -20.76 -1.44
C GLN A 30 -0.83 -20.26 -2.77
N LEU A 31 -1.34 -19.13 -3.27
CA LEU A 31 -1.04 -18.65 -4.62
C LEU A 31 -0.33 -17.28 -4.58
N PRO A 32 0.50 -17.01 -5.59
CA PRO A 32 0.94 -15.65 -5.87
C PRO A 32 -0.24 -14.80 -6.38
N ALA A 33 -0.32 -13.56 -5.89
CA ALA A 33 -1.27 -12.57 -6.39
C ALA A 33 -0.58 -11.22 -6.58
N PHE A 34 -1.10 -10.41 -7.49
CA PHE A 34 -0.50 -9.13 -7.87
C PHE A 34 -1.50 -8.00 -7.72
N ILE A 35 -1.08 -6.89 -7.13
CA ILE A 35 -1.88 -5.69 -6.95
C ILE A 35 -1.14 -4.50 -7.55
N PHE A 36 -1.76 -3.84 -8.50
CA PHE A 36 -1.22 -2.66 -9.19
C PHE A 36 -2.12 -1.46 -9.01
N GLY A 37 -1.55 -0.28 -8.99
CA GLY A 37 -2.31 0.96 -8.98
C GLY A 37 -1.44 2.17 -8.73
N SER A 38 -1.95 3.34 -9.05
CA SER A 38 -1.27 4.60 -8.86
C SER A 38 -0.89 4.84 -7.39
N SER A 39 0.09 5.70 -7.16
CA SER A 39 0.45 6.13 -5.81
C SER A 39 -0.74 6.81 -5.13
N GLN A 40 -0.79 6.73 -3.81
CA GLN A 40 -1.79 7.40 -2.96
C GLN A 40 -3.27 6.97 -3.17
N ILE A 41 -3.53 5.81 -3.81
CA ILE A 41 -4.89 5.26 -3.91
C ILE A 41 -5.31 4.44 -2.67
N GLY A 42 -4.44 4.35 -1.67
CA GLY A 42 -4.74 3.66 -0.41
C GLY A 42 -4.25 2.20 -0.31
N LYS A 43 -3.46 1.70 -1.28
CA LYS A 43 -2.94 0.31 -1.26
C LYS A 43 -2.28 -0.06 0.05
N THR A 44 -1.21 0.66 0.41
CA THR A 44 -0.43 0.43 1.63
C THR A 44 -1.31 0.41 2.88
N THR A 45 -2.22 1.38 3.02
CA THR A 45 -3.14 1.46 4.16
C THR A 45 -4.05 0.24 4.23
N CYS A 46 -4.57 -0.21 3.09
CA CYS A 46 -5.41 -1.41 3.03
C CYS A 46 -4.60 -2.68 3.36
N LEU A 47 -3.40 -2.84 2.82
CA LEU A 47 -2.56 -4.01 3.09
C LEU A 47 -2.13 -4.08 4.57
N GLN A 48 -1.77 -2.94 5.17
CA GLN A 48 -1.45 -2.86 6.59
C GLN A 48 -2.66 -3.18 7.46
N GLU A 49 -3.85 -2.69 7.10
CA GLU A 49 -5.08 -3.01 7.81
C GLU A 49 -5.44 -4.49 7.69
N TYR A 50 -5.24 -5.10 6.51
CA TYR A 50 -5.41 -6.54 6.35
C TYR A 50 -4.48 -7.32 7.29
N ALA A 51 -3.19 -6.99 7.28
CA ALA A 51 -2.21 -7.62 8.16
C ALA A 51 -2.56 -7.44 9.64
N ARG A 52 -3.04 -6.25 10.04
CA ARG A 52 -3.48 -5.97 11.41
C ARG A 52 -4.67 -6.83 11.85
N ARG A 53 -5.67 -6.99 10.95
CA ARG A 53 -6.87 -7.79 11.25
C ARG A 53 -6.59 -9.30 11.26
N ASN A 54 -5.57 -9.74 10.53
CA ASN A 54 -5.22 -11.15 10.38
C ASN A 54 -3.86 -11.48 11.05
N ASN A 55 -3.55 -10.82 12.17
CA ASN A 55 -2.26 -10.90 12.87
C ASN A 55 -2.12 -12.12 13.81
N HIS A 56 -2.78 -13.21 13.52
CA HIS A 56 -2.65 -14.44 14.33
C HIS A 56 -1.46 -15.31 13.90
N GLY A 57 -0.32 -14.68 13.59
CA GLY A 57 0.86 -15.39 13.11
C GLY A 57 0.83 -15.76 11.62
N GLN A 58 -0.31 -15.60 10.96
CA GLN A 58 -0.52 -16.03 9.58
C GLN A 58 -0.12 -15.00 8.53
N THR A 59 -0.20 -13.70 8.82
CA THR A 59 0.08 -12.65 7.83
C THR A 59 1.34 -11.87 8.21
N ARG A 60 2.25 -11.71 7.26
CA ARG A 60 3.46 -10.89 7.36
C ARG A 60 3.41 -9.77 6.34
N TYR A 61 3.46 -8.53 6.81
CA TYR A 61 3.55 -7.35 5.96
C TYR A 61 5.01 -6.93 5.84
N ILE A 62 5.50 -6.88 4.61
CA ILE A 62 6.85 -6.50 4.25
C ILE A 62 6.76 -5.26 3.34
N ARG A 63 7.41 -4.18 3.72
CA ARG A 63 7.64 -3.05 2.84
C ARG A 63 9.05 -3.12 2.29
N MET A 64 9.18 -3.21 0.97
CA MET A 64 10.50 -3.16 0.34
C MET A 64 11.16 -1.80 0.58
N PRO A 65 12.44 -1.79 0.99
CA PRO A 65 13.19 -0.54 1.13
C PRO A 65 13.30 0.19 -0.22
N ALA A 66 13.57 1.48 -0.18
CA ALA A 66 13.92 2.24 -1.38
C ALA A 66 15.28 1.78 -1.90
N ALA A 67 15.37 1.53 -3.20
CA ALA A 67 16.60 1.11 -3.87
C ALA A 67 17.38 -0.02 -3.16
N PRO A 68 16.74 -1.16 -2.83
CA PRO A 68 17.35 -2.15 -1.96
C PRO A 68 18.49 -2.91 -2.64
N GLY A 69 19.57 -3.10 -1.91
CA GLY A 69 20.49 -4.20 -2.17
C GLY A 69 19.85 -5.55 -1.80
N PHE A 70 20.45 -6.65 -2.25
CA PHE A 70 19.92 -8.00 -1.94
C PHE A 70 19.81 -8.24 -0.42
N HIS A 71 20.83 -7.84 0.33
CA HIS A 71 20.83 -8.00 1.79
C HIS A 71 19.75 -7.13 2.48
N ASP A 72 19.45 -5.95 1.95
CA ASP A 72 18.41 -5.06 2.50
C ASP A 72 17.02 -5.66 2.32
N ALA A 73 16.74 -6.19 1.11
CA ALA A 73 15.49 -6.87 0.81
C ALA A 73 15.30 -8.13 1.67
N LEU A 74 16.36 -8.95 1.75
CA LEU A 74 16.38 -10.14 2.59
C LEU A 74 16.15 -9.79 4.08
N GLY A 75 16.81 -8.74 4.57
CA GLY A 75 16.66 -8.23 5.93
C GLY A 75 15.25 -7.70 6.22
N ALA A 76 14.58 -7.10 5.22
CA ALA A 76 13.19 -6.64 5.36
C ALA A 76 12.24 -7.84 5.57
N VAL A 77 12.39 -8.89 4.78
CA VAL A 77 11.59 -10.12 4.94
C VAL A 77 11.92 -10.82 6.26
N ALA A 78 13.21 -10.94 6.61
CA ALA A 78 13.64 -11.56 7.85
C ALA A 78 13.00 -10.90 9.07
N ARG A 79 13.04 -9.56 9.15
CA ARG A 79 12.41 -8.81 10.25
C ARG A 79 10.91 -9.08 10.36
N ALA A 80 10.21 -9.12 9.22
CA ALA A 80 8.77 -9.41 9.20
C ALA A 80 8.46 -10.84 9.66
N CYS A 81 9.39 -11.78 9.42
CA CYS A 81 9.28 -13.17 9.86
C CYS A 81 9.89 -13.42 11.27
N TYR A 82 10.27 -12.36 12.00
CA TYR A 82 10.92 -12.44 13.32
C TYR A 82 12.27 -13.21 13.30
N VAL A 83 12.94 -13.19 12.17
CA VAL A 83 14.28 -13.74 11.99
C VAL A 83 15.32 -12.63 12.14
N THR A 84 16.38 -12.89 12.88
CA THR A 84 17.47 -11.92 13.00
C THR A 84 18.16 -11.68 11.65
N SER A 85 18.40 -10.41 11.31
CA SER A 85 19.12 -10.01 10.10
C SER A 85 20.64 -9.86 10.29
N ARG A 86 21.17 -10.24 11.46
CA ARG A 86 22.60 -10.12 11.81
C ARG A 86 23.41 -11.37 11.45
N LEU A 87 22.98 -12.11 10.45
CA LEU A 87 23.60 -13.36 10.00
C LEU A 87 24.07 -13.22 8.55
N SER A 88 24.76 -14.23 8.04
CA SER A 88 25.05 -14.31 6.62
C SER A 88 23.77 -14.38 5.80
N SER A 89 23.80 -13.90 4.55
CA SER A 89 22.63 -13.98 3.65
C SER A 89 22.13 -15.42 3.48
N ARG A 90 23.03 -16.40 3.50
CA ARG A 90 22.68 -17.82 3.42
C ARG A 90 21.88 -18.26 4.64
N ASP A 91 22.34 -17.94 5.83
CA ASP A 91 21.69 -18.35 7.08
C ASP A 91 20.34 -17.64 7.27
N ILE A 92 20.25 -16.36 6.87
CA ILE A 92 18.98 -15.63 6.90
C ILE A 92 17.96 -16.31 5.97
N ARG A 93 18.36 -16.68 4.75
CA ARG A 93 17.47 -17.37 3.78
C ARG A 93 16.92 -18.65 4.37
N GLU A 94 17.76 -19.53 4.88
CA GLU A 94 17.32 -20.80 5.46
C GLU A 94 16.42 -20.61 6.68
N ARG A 95 16.71 -19.64 7.54
CA ARG A 95 15.87 -19.35 8.70
C ARG A 95 14.53 -18.74 8.33
N VAL A 96 14.48 -17.87 7.31
CA VAL A 96 13.22 -17.32 6.80
C VAL A 96 12.36 -18.44 6.21
N ILE A 97 12.95 -19.32 5.40
CA ILE A 97 12.24 -20.48 4.85
C ILE A 97 11.71 -21.38 5.96
N GLY A 98 12.50 -21.64 7.01
CA GLY A 98 12.06 -22.41 8.17
C GLY A 98 11.00 -21.73 9.05
N ALA A 99 10.86 -20.41 8.96
CA ALA A 99 9.87 -19.62 9.71
C ALA A 99 8.54 -19.39 8.96
N VAL A 100 8.49 -19.71 7.67
CA VAL A 100 7.31 -19.52 6.80
C VAL A 100 6.75 -20.90 6.44
N ASN A 101 5.44 -21.00 6.36
CA ASN A 101 4.75 -22.23 5.98
C ASN A 101 3.52 -21.95 5.08
N ASP A 102 2.89 -23.00 4.64
CA ASP A 102 1.73 -23.01 3.72
C ASP A 102 0.44 -22.36 4.27
N ARG A 103 0.38 -22.08 5.58
CA ARG A 103 -0.73 -21.38 6.24
C ARG A 103 -0.50 -19.90 6.39
N MET A 104 0.59 -19.39 5.83
CA MET A 104 0.98 -18.00 5.96
C MET A 104 0.76 -17.22 4.67
N LEU A 105 0.54 -15.92 4.83
CA LEU A 105 0.49 -14.94 3.75
C LEU A 105 1.65 -13.94 3.91
N LEU A 106 2.47 -13.82 2.89
CA LEU A 106 3.46 -12.76 2.77
C LEU A 106 2.91 -11.64 1.89
N ILE A 107 2.80 -10.45 2.42
CA ILE A 107 2.39 -9.24 1.67
C ILE A 107 3.65 -8.41 1.44
N ILE A 108 4.06 -8.30 0.18
CA ILE A 108 5.25 -7.54 -0.21
C ILE A 108 4.81 -6.26 -0.91
N ASP A 109 4.83 -5.16 -0.17
CA ASP A 109 4.50 -3.84 -0.67
C ASP A 109 5.72 -3.12 -1.26
N GLU A 110 5.48 -2.14 -2.13
CA GLU A 110 6.50 -1.36 -2.87
C GLU A 110 7.41 -2.24 -3.75
N MET A 111 6.86 -3.31 -4.34
CA MET A 111 7.64 -4.28 -5.14
C MET A 111 8.29 -3.67 -6.40
N HIS A 112 7.93 -2.46 -6.79
CA HIS A 112 8.63 -1.74 -7.85
C HIS A 112 10.04 -1.26 -7.45
N GLN A 113 10.34 -1.13 -6.16
CA GLN A 113 11.64 -0.62 -5.69
C GLN A 113 12.83 -1.47 -6.14
N PRO A 114 12.84 -2.80 -5.99
CA PRO A 114 13.91 -3.65 -6.50
C PRO A 114 14.08 -3.59 -8.02
N LEU A 115 12.98 -3.30 -8.75
CA LEU A 115 12.97 -3.31 -10.22
C LEU A 115 13.53 -2.03 -10.81
N ILE A 116 13.25 -0.87 -10.19
CA ILE A 116 13.73 0.43 -10.66
C ILE A 116 15.21 0.62 -10.35
N SER A 117 15.61 0.30 -9.13
CA SER A 117 16.96 0.55 -8.62
C SER A 117 17.92 -0.61 -8.82
N GLY A 118 17.41 -1.82 -8.87
CA GLY A 118 18.18 -3.05 -9.06
C GLY A 118 18.32 -3.43 -10.53
N ARG A 119 18.40 -2.45 -11.47
CA ARG A 119 18.67 -2.75 -12.88
C ARG A 119 19.87 -3.67 -12.97
N GLY A 120 19.63 -4.88 -13.53
CA GLY A 120 20.61 -5.94 -13.61
C GLY A 120 20.51 -6.97 -12.49
N ARG A 121 21.64 -7.43 -12.00
CA ARG A 121 21.79 -8.65 -11.17
C ARG A 121 21.03 -8.64 -9.84
N THR A 122 20.96 -7.50 -9.16
CA THR A 122 20.36 -7.42 -7.81
C THR A 122 18.84 -7.62 -7.82
N GLY A 123 18.13 -6.96 -8.74
CA GLY A 123 16.67 -7.15 -8.87
C GLY A 123 16.31 -8.60 -9.20
N VAL A 124 17.08 -9.22 -10.13
CA VAL A 124 16.96 -10.65 -10.46
C VAL A 124 17.16 -11.52 -9.22
N GLN A 125 18.21 -11.28 -8.43
CA GLN A 125 18.49 -12.06 -7.22
C GLN A 125 17.36 -11.97 -6.19
N ILE A 126 16.76 -10.79 -6.02
CA ILE A 126 15.64 -10.60 -5.09
C ILE A 126 14.41 -11.39 -5.56
N ILE A 127 14.06 -11.30 -6.84
CA ILE A 127 12.90 -12.00 -7.39
C ILE A 127 13.10 -13.52 -7.33
N GLU A 128 14.27 -14.02 -7.73
CA GLU A 128 14.61 -15.44 -7.70
C GLU A 128 14.59 -16.00 -6.27
N TRP A 129 15.07 -15.22 -5.30
CA TRP A 129 14.99 -15.63 -3.91
C TRP A 129 13.53 -15.67 -3.39
N LEU A 130 12.71 -14.69 -3.73
CA LEU A 130 11.28 -14.72 -3.37
C LEU A 130 10.55 -15.90 -4.03
N ARG A 131 10.97 -16.27 -5.24
CA ARG A 131 10.48 -17.47 -5.91
C ARG A 131 10.89 -18.74 -5.17
N GLU A 132 12.17 -18.87 -4.80
CA GLU A 132 12.65 -20.00 -4.00
C GLU A 132 11.89 -20.11 -2.68
N LEU A 133 11.67 -18.98 -1.99
CA LEU A 133 10.89 -18.94 -0.75
C LEU A 133 9.47 -19.48 -0.97
N TYR A 134 8.79 -19.01 -2.01
CA TYR A 134 7.47 -19.51 -2.37
C TYR A 134 7.47 -21.01 -2.70
N ASP A 135 8.40 -21.44 -3.56
CA ASP A 135 8.50 -22.84 -4.00
C ASP A 135 8.77 -23.82 -2.85
N ARG A 136 9.54 -23.39 -1.84
CA ARG A 136 9.89 -24.22 -0.68
C ARG A 136 8.86 -24.20 0.44
N THR A 137 8.02 -23.19 0.52
CA THR A 137 7.08 -23.00 1.65
C THR A 137 5.63 -23.16 1.25
N SER A 138 5.31 -23.04 -0.02
CA SER A 138 3.94 -22.99 -0.55
C SER A 138 3.04 -21.95 0.17
N CYS A 139 3.62 -20.88 0.70
CA CYS A 139 2.87 -19.81 1.36
C CYS A 139 2.07 -18.99 0.34
N GLY A 140 0.98 -18.37 0.75
CA GLY A 140 0.35 -17.33 -0.05
C GLY A 140 1.30 -16.12 -0.17
N ILE A 141 1.39 -15.49 -1.34
CA ILE A 141 2.22 -14.31 -1.51
C ILE A 141 1.49 -13.24 -2.33
N VAL A 142 1.44 -12.01 -1.83
CA VAL A 142 0.86 -10.85 -2.51
C VAL A 142 1.95 -9.84 -2.82
N PHE A 143 2.16 -9.59 -4.09
CA PHE A 143 3.04 -8.53 -4.58
C PHE A 143 2.24 -7.27 -4.87
N CYS A 144 2.60 -6.16 -4.25
CA CYS A 144 1.94 -4.88 -4.47
C CYS A 144 2.95 -3.84 -4.98
N GLY A 145 2.55 -3.09 -5.99
CA GLY A 145 3.39 -2.04 -6.55
C GLY A 145 2.60 -0.97 -7.31
N THR A 146 3.35 -0.08 -7.94
CA THR A 146 2.82 0.95 -8.82
C THR A 146 2.61 0.40 -10.25
N ARG A 147 2.20 1.26 -11.19
CA ARG A 147 2.14 0.92 -12.61
C ARG A 147 3.49 0.44 -13.15
N VAL A 148 4.59 1.01 -12.69
CA VAL A 148 5.94 0.57 -13.06
C VAL A 148 6.14 -0.92 -12.79
N PHE A 149 5.63 -1.43 -11.67
CA PHE A 149 5.69 -2.87 -11.39
C PHE A 149 4.88 -3.69 -12.40
N ARG A 150 3.72 -3.20 -12.80
CA ARG A 150 2.91 -3.83 -13.84
C ARG A 150 3.64 -3.86 -15.18
N ASP A 151 4.20 -2.73 -15.60
CA ASP A 151 4.91 -2.60 -16.87
C ASP A 151 6.13 -3.53 -16.91
N GLU A 152 6.87 -3.64 -15.80
CA GLU A 152 7.98 -4.59 -15.67
C GLU A 152 7.54 -6.05 -15.68
N LEU A 153 6.36 -6.36 -15.12
CA LEU A 153 5.79 -7.71 -15.16
C LEU A 153 5.36 -8.11 -16.58
N GLU A 154 4.80 -7.18 -17.35
CA GLU A 154 4.23 -7.46 -18.67
C GLU A 154 5.29 -7.39 -19.78
N ASN A 155 6.16 -6.39 -19.77
CA ASN A 155 7.04 -6.03 -20.89
C ASN A 155 8.47 -5.69 -20.50
N GLY A 156 8.80 -5.70 -19.20
CA GLY A 156 10.09 -5.24 -18.71
C GLY A 156 11.20 -6.28 -18.79
N GLU A 157 12.38 -5.87 -18.38
CA GLU A 157 13.59 -6.73 -18.31
C GLU A 157 13.36 -7.96 -17.41
N PHE A 158 12.54 -7.82 -16.38
CA PHE A 158 12.22 -8.87 -15.42
C PHE A 158 11.03 -9.76 -15.82
N ALA A 159 10.38 -9.47 -16.96
CA ALA A 159 9.15 -10.16 -17.38
C ALA A 159 9.32 -11.68 -17.42
N LYS A 160 10.45 -12.18 -17.94
CA LYS A 160 10.70 -13.64 -18.02
C LYS A 160 10.77 -14.33 -16.66
N ILE A 161 11.35 -13.66 -15.65
CA ILE A 161 11.50 -14.20 -14.30
C ILE A 161 10.18 -14.07 -13.55
N LEU A 162 9.51 -12.93 -13.68
CA LEU A 162 8.21 -12.69 -13.07
C LEU A 162 7.10 -13.53 -13.70
N ASP A 163 7.25 -13.95 -14.98
CA ASP A 163 6.30 -14.82 -15.66
C ASP A 163 6.14 -16.18 -14.96
N GLN A 164 7.17 -16.66 -14.29
CA GLN A 164 7.09 -17.90 -13.49
C GLN A 164 6.13 -17.74 -12.30
N PHE A 165 6.11 -16.58 -11.64
CA PHE A 165 5.11 -16.25 -10.63
C PHE A 165 3.73 -16.02 -11.27
N ARG A 166 3.68 -15.30 -12.39
CA ARG A 166 2.44 -14.97 -13.09
C ARG A 166 1.69 -16.22 -13.55
N ARG A 167 2.40 -17.23 -14.04
CA ARG A 167 1.79 -18.52 -14.46
C ARG A 167 1.23 -19.32 -13.28
N ARG A 168 1.76 -19.13 -12.08
CA ARG A 168 1.26 -19.77 -10.85
C ARG A 168 0.18 -18.96 -10.16
N GLY A 169 0.16 -17.64 -10.37
CA GLY A 169 -0.80 -16.71 -9.78
C GLY A 169 -1.95 -16.42 -10.72
N ILE A 170 -3.16 -16.71 -10.26
CA ILE A 170 -4.38 -16.52 -11.06
C ILE A 170 -4.89 -15.06 -10.93
N ILE A 171 -4.48 -14.33 -9.87
CA ILE A 171 -5.07 -13.05 -9.51
C ILE A 171 -4.14 -11.89 -9.84
N GLN A 172 -4.62 -11.00 -10.70
CA GLN A 172 -3.99 -9.72 -10.98
C GLN A 172 -5.04 -8.62 -10.79
N LEU A 173 -4.90 -7.83 -9.74
CA LEU A 173 -5.80 -6.74 -9.42
C LEU A 173 -5.21 -5.40 -9.88
N GLY A 174 -5.75 -4.83 -10.95
CA GLY A 174 -5.55 -3.43 -11.34
C GLY A 174 -6.52 -2.52 -10.58
N LEU A 175 -6.00 -1.60 -9.78
CA LEU A 175 -6.81 -0.59 -9.13
C LEU A 175 -6.94 0.65 -10.02
N PRO A 176 -8.11 1.31 -10.03
CA PRO A 176 -8.31 2.53 -10.81
C PRO A 176 -7.42 3.66 -10.29
N ASP A 177 -7.03 4.59 -11.16
CA ASP A 177 -6.19 5.74 -10.76
C ASP A 177 -6.91 6.73 -9.87
N THR A 178 -8.20 6.87 -10.10
CA THR A 178 -9.07 7.74 -9.30
C THR A 178 -9.98 6.86 -8.46
N PRO A 179 -10.10 7.14 -7.15
CA PRO A 179 -11.00 6.37 -6.29
C PRO A 179 -12.45 6.57 -6.73
N PRO A 180 -13.32 5.55 -6.59
CA PRO A 180 -14.74 5.69 -6.85
C PRO A 180 -15.37 6.79 -5.99
N ALA A 181 -16.34 7.52 -6.54
CA ALA A 181 -17.07 8.58 -5.83
C ALA A 181 -17.70 8.06 -4.52
N SER A 182 -18.16 6.80 -4.52
CA SER A 182 -18.68 6.15 -3.31
C SER A 182 -17.65 6.03 -2.18
N ASP A 183 -16.38 5.82 -2.52
CA ASP A 183 -15.30 5.72 -1.53
C ASP A 183 -14.96 7.12 -0.98
N VAL A 184 -14.95 8.13 -1.83
CA VAL A 184 -14.76 9.53 -1.44
C VAL A 184 -15.86 9.97 -0.46
N ALA A 185 -17.13 9.66 -0.79
CA ALA A 185 -18.27 9.97 0.08
C ALA A 185 -18.21 9.23 1.43
N LYS A 186 -17.81 7.95 1.45
CA LYS A 186 -17.63 7.18 2.69
C LYS A 186 -16.57 7.81 3.60
N ILE A 187 -15.46 8.26 3.01
CA ILE A 187 -14.40 8.91 3.76
C ILE A 187 -14.89 10.25 4.31
N ALA A 188 -15.56 11.10 3.51
CA ALA A 188 -16.16 12.34 3.99
C ALA A 188 -17.12 12.08 5.17
N LYS A 189 -17.98 11.08 5.03
CA LYS A 189 -18.94 10.69 6.10
C LYS A 189 -18.24 10.29 7.40
N ALA A 190 -17.08 9.62 7.33
CA ALA A 190 -16.31 9.28 8.53
C ALA A 190 -15.79 10.52 9.27
N PHE A 191 -15.59 11.63 8.56
CA PHE A 191 -15.26 12.93 9.14
C PHE A 191 -16.51 13.73 9.60
N GLY A 192 -17.72 13.19 9.37
CA GLY A 192 -18.99 13.86 9.70
C GLY A 192 -19.47 14.82 8.63
N LEU A 193 -18.96 14.71 7.40
CA LEU A 193 -19.36 15.53 6.26
C LEU A 193 -20.35 14.79 5.36
N GLY A 194 -21.26 15.54 4.73
CA GLY A 194 -22.06 15.08 3.60
C GLY A 194 -21.23 14.96 2.31
N ALA A 195 -21.91 14.78 1.18
CA ALA A 195 -21.25 14.87 -0.11
C ALA A 195 -20.68 16.30 -0.31
N PRO A 196 -19.50 16.44 -0.96
CA PRO A 196 -18.98 17.77 -1.27
C PRO A 196 -19.88 18.44 -2.31
N ASP A 197 -20.10 19.74 -2.15
CA ASP A 197 -20.87 20.60 -3.04
C ASP A 197 -20.09 21.84 -3.44
N GLY A 198 -20.57 22.57 -4.43
CA GLY A 198 -19.97 23.82 -4.88
C GLY A 198 -18.46 23.77 -5.06
N VAL A 199 -17.79 24.76 -4.51
CA VAL A 199 -16.30 24.91 -4.60
C VAL A 199 -15.58 23.71 -4.01
N ALA A 200 -16.08 23.13 -2.92
CA ALA A 200 -15.46 21.95 -2.30
C ALA A 200 -15.47 20.74 -3.24
N ALA A 201 -16.53 20.55 -4.02
CA ALA A 201 -16.62 19.45 -5.00
C ALA A 201 -15.58 19.59 -6.11
N GLU A 202 -15.34 20.80 -6.61
CA GLU A 202 -14.34 21.09 -7.64
C GLU A 202 -12.92 20.84 -7.11
N ILE A 203 -12.61 21.34 -5.90
CA ILE A 203 -11.33 21.11 -5.24
C ILE A 203 -11.09 19.61 -5.05
N VAL A 204 -12.06 18.89 -4.51
CA VAL A 204 -11.95 17.44 -4.28
C VAL A 204 -11.72 16.70 -5.59
N SER A 205 -12.49 17.00 -6.65
CA SER A 205 -12.35 16.38 -7.97
C SER A 205 -10.94 16.58 -8.55
N THR A 206 -10.46 17.82 -8.53
CA THR A 206 -9.13 18.19 -9.03
C THR A 206 -8.02 17.50 -8.22
N MET A 207 -8.13 17.52 -6.89
CA MET A 207 -7.17 16.89 -5.98
C MET A 207 -7.08 15.39 -6.19
N LEU A 208 -8.20 14.70 -6.33
CA LEU A 208 -8.24 13.24 -6.55
C LEU A 208 -7.56 12.86 -7.87
N LYS A 209 -7.74 13.64 -8.93
CA LYS A 209 -7.09 13.41 -10.22
C LYS A 209 -5.58 13.66 -10.17
N ARG A 210 -5.13 14.70 -9.48
CA ARG A 210 -3.71 15.11 -9.44
C ARG A 210 -2.89 14.39 -8.39
N SER A 211 -3.44 14.20 -7.20
CA SER A 211 -2.68 13.82 -6.01
C SER A 211 -3.23 12.59 -5.27
N GLY A 212 -4.39 12.09 -5.70
CA GLY A 212 -4.98 10.87 -5.17
C GLY A 212 -5.62 10.99 -3.79
N LEU A 213 -6.12 9.86 -3.29
CA LEU A 213 -6.90 9.74 -2.05
C LEU A 213 -6.11 10.13 -0.79
N GLY A 214 -4.82 9.86 -0.78
CA GLY A 214 -3.98 10.15 0.38
C GLY A 214 -3.92 11.63 0.71
N GLN A 215 -3.86 12.50 -0.30
CA GLN A 215 -3.87 13.94 -0.09
C GLN A 215 -5.26 14.43 0.36
N TYR A 216 -6.32 13.91 -0.23
CA TYR A 216 -7.68 14.19 0.22
C TYR A 216 -7.88 13.92 1.71
N VAL A 217 -7.46 12.75 2.19
CA VAL A 217 -7.53 12.40 3.62
C VAL A 217 -6.72 13.35 4.49
N LYS A 218 -5.52 13.77 4.05
CA LYS A 218 -4.71 14.76 4.77
C LYS A 218 -5.41 16.11 4.90
N PHE A 219 -6.07 16.59 3.85
CA PHE A 219 -6.82 17.84 3.92
C PHE A 219 -8.07 17.73 4.80
N LEU A 220 -8.78 16.60 4.75
CA LEU A 220 -9.87 16.34 5.69
C LEU A 220 -9.38 16.34 7.15
N GLN A 221 -8.21 15.77 7.42
CA GLN A 221 -7.61 15.79 8.73
C GLN A 221 -7.23 17.22 9.17
N SER A 222 -6.68 18.04 8.27
CA SER A 222 -6.37 19.44 8.53
C SER A 222 -7.62 20.26 8.81
N ALA A 223 -8.68 20.08 8.02
CA ALA A 223 -9.98 20.71 8.23
C ALA A 223 -10.61 20.29 9.57
N SER A 224 -10.51 19.01 9.93
CA SER A 224 -10.97 18.52 11.24
C SER A 224 -10.22 19.16 12.41
N ASN A 225 -8.90 19.34 12.29
CA ASN A 225 -8.09 20.02 13.29
C ASN A 225 -8.48 21.52 13.41
N LEU A 226 -8.72 22.18 12.27
CA LEU A 226 -9.15 23.58 12.23
C LEU A 226 -10.51 23.76 12.91
N ALA A 227 -11.49 22.91 12.59
CA ALA A 227 -12.82 22.94 13.23
C ALA A 227 -12.72 22.70 14.76
N ALA A 228 -11.90 21.75 15.18
CA ALA A 228 -11.66 21.46 16.59
C ALA A 228 -11.02 22.65 17.31
N HIS A 229 -10.07 23.35 16.69
CA HIS A 229 -9.46 24.55 17.24
C HIS A 229 -10.47 25.69 17.38
N GLN A 230 -11.38 25.82 16.43
CA GLN A 230 -12.47 26.81 16.48
C GLN A 230 -13.64 26.37 17.38
N LYS A 231 -13.60 25.16 17.95
CA LYS A 231 -14.70 24.57 18.74
C LYS A 231 -16.01 24.50 17.95
N LYS A 232 -15.92 24.25 16.65
CA LYS A 232 -17.06 24.14 15.72
C LYS A 232 -17.18 22.72 15.18
N GLN A 233 -18.37 22.39 14.69
CA GLN A 233 -18.56 21.19 13.88
C GLN A 233 -17.83 21.36 12.55
N MET A 234 -17.17 20.30 12.09
CA MET A 234 -16.49 20.30 10.80
C MET A 234 -17.47 20.52 9.65
N SER A 235 -17.12 21.40 8.71
CA SER A 235 -17.87 21.71 7.48
C SER A 235 -16.93 21.70 6.27
N TRP A 236 -17.49 21.78 5.07
CA TRP A 236 -16.72 21.95 3.85
C TRP A 236 -15.97 23.28 3.78
N ASP A 237 -16.46 24.33 4.46
CA ASP A 237 -15.72 25.59 4.57
C ASP A 237 -14.37 25.40 5.26
N HIS A 238 -14.32 24.61 6.33
CA HIS A 238 -13.05 24.29 6.99
C HIS A 238 -12.09 23.55 6.05
N PHE A 239 -12.63 22.70 5.15
CA PHE A 239 -11.83 22.01 4.15
C PHE A 239 -11.27 22.97 3.10
N THR A 240 -12.10 23.88 2.60
CA THR A 240 -11.70 24.91 1.63
C THR A 240 -10.63 25.82 2.22
N VAL A 241 -10.84 26.33 3.44
CA VAL A 241 -9.84 27.16 4.16
C VAL A 241 -8.51 26.42 4.36
N ALA A 242 -8.56 25.14 4.75
CA ALA A 242 -7.35 24.34 4.91
C ALA A 242 -6.61 24.15 3.56
N TYR A 243 -7.35 23.96 2.47
CA TYR A 243 -6.80 23.85 1.13
C TYR A 243 -6.15 25.18 0.69
N ASP A 244 -6.85 26.29 0.78
CA ASP A 244 -6.37 27.62 0.37
C ASP A 244 -5.15 28.04 1.16
N THR A 245 -5.12 27.76 2.47
CA THR A 245 -3.95 28.02 3.31
C THR A 245 -2.70 27.32 2.78
N VAL A 246 -2.80 26.06 2.43
CA VAL A 246 -1.66 25.29 1.88
C VAL A 246 -1.27 25.80 0.49
N GLN A 247 -2.25 26.12 -0.37
CA GLN A 247 -1.96 26.67 -1.70
C GLN A 247 -1.24 28.02 -1.61
N ASN A 248 -1.69 28.90 -0.74
CA ASN A 248 -1.06 30.22 -0.53
C ASN A 248 0.39 30.07 -0.04
N LEU A 249 0.64 29.16 0.92
CA LEU A 249 2.00 28.86 1.39
C LEU A 249 2.90 28.29 0.28
N SER A 250 2.32 27.51 -0.64
CA SER A 250 3.06 26.91 -1.74
C SER A 250 3.33 27.89 -2.89
N ASN A 251 2.48 28.91 -3.04
CA ASN A 251 2.58 29.92 -4.10
C ASN A 251 3.35 31.17 -3.66
N THR A 252 3.71 31.29 -2.38
CA THR A 252 4.60 32.34 -1.91
C THR A 252 6.03 31.99 -2.35
N LYS A 253 6.31 32.21 -3.64
CA LYS A 253 7.69 32.35 -4.13
C LYS A 253 8.11 33.76 -3.80
N GLU A 254 9.15 33.89 -2.98
CA GLU A 254 9.93 35.10 -2.83
C GLU A 254 10.49 35.58 -4.17
#